data_6c174389d5f387f0c611743b5a62ba7b
#
_entry.id   6c174389d5f387f0c611743b5a62ba7b
#
_cell.length_a   1.000
_cell.length_b   1.000
_cell.length_c   1.000
_cell.angle_alpha   90.00
_cell.angle_beta   90.00
_cell.angle_gamma   90.00
#
_symmetry.space_group_name_H-M   'P 1'
#
loop_
_entity.id
_entity.type
_entity.pdbx_description
1 polymer ?
#
loop_
_entity_poly.entity_id
_entity_poly.type
_entity_poly.pdbx_seq_one_letter_code
_entity_poly.pdbx_strand_id
1 'polypeptide(L)'
;MATYAVGDLQGCLEPLKCLLERVAFDPANDRLWLVGDLVNRGPESLETLRYLYGLRDSLVCVLGNHDLHLLAAGSNIERLKKGDTLREILEAPDRVDLLDWLRRQKIMHYDEHRDMVLVHAGIPPQWTLKKALKCAAEVESAMADDNRYIAYLEGMYGNEPVKWDSELTGVARLRVITNYFTRMRFCTADGKLDLKSKEGADTALPGYKPWFTHKERKTRDTKIIFGHWAALEGKCDEPGVFALDTGCVWGGAMTLMNIDTGERLSCQRSEEHTSELQSQ
;
A
#
# COMPACT_ATOMS: atom_id res chain seq x y z
N MET A 1 -1.94 -23.43 -10.02
CA MET A 1 -2.31 -22.00 -9.93
C MET A 1 -2.22 -21.62 -8.47
N ALA A 2 -1.20 -20.86 -8.11
CA ALA A 2 -1.01 -20.35 -6.76
C ALA A 2 -1.27 -18.83 -6.74
N THR A 3 -1.57 -18.29 -5.56
CA THR A 3 -1.68 -16.85 -5.37
C THR A 3 -0.77 -16.44 -4.23
N TYR A 4 0.08 -15.46 -4.50
CA TYR A 4 1.05 -14.95 -3.55
C TYR A 4 0.77 -13.47 -3.25
N ALA A 5 1.01 -13.04 -2.03
CA ALA A 5 0.98 -11.63 -1.66
C ALA A 5 2.37 -11.18 -1.21
N VAL A 6 2.79 -9.98 -1.62
CA VAL A 6 4.10 -9.40 -1.27
C VAL A 6 3.89 -8.07 -0.57
N GLY A 7 4.70 -7.81 0.45
CA GLY A 7 4.77 -6.54 1.18
C GLY A 7 5.29 -5.37 0.35
N ASP A 8 5.49 -4.23 0.99
CA ASP A 8 5.95 -2.99 0.36
C ASP A 8 7.26 -3.21 -0.40
N LEU A 9 7.27 -2.85 -1.70
CA LEU A 9 8.44 -3.01 -2.55
C LEU A 9 9.40 -1.82 -2.45
N GLN A 10 8.84 -0.64 -2.48
CA GLN A 10 9.57 0.64 -2.40
C GLN A 10 10.83 0.70 -3.27
N GLY A 11 10.75 0.24 -4.53
CA GLY A 11 11.88 0.23 -5.45
C GLY A 11 13.00 -0.75 -5.12
N CYS A 12 12.70 -1.84 -4.41
CA CYS A 12 13.61 -2.95 -4.14
C CYS A 12 13.31 -4.14 -5.07
N LEU A 13 13.80 -4.10 -6.30
CA LEU A 13 13.48 -5.09 -7.33
C LEU A 13 14.16 -6.45 -7.11
N GLU A 14 15.42 -6.46 -6.71
CA GLU A 14 16.18 -7.71 -6.50
C GLU A 14 15.51 -8.65 -5.50
N PRO A 15 15.09 -8.21 -4.28
CA PRO A 15 14.37 -9.08 -3.35
C PRO A 15 13.07 -9.63 -3.91
N LEU A 16 12.33 -8.85 -4.72
CA LEU A 16 11.14 -9.33 -5.39
C LEU A 16 11.46 -10.47 -6.36
N LYS A 17 12.46 -10.29 -7.23
CA LYS A 17 12.90 -11.35 -8.17
C LYS A 17 13.33 -12.60 -7.42
N CYS A 18 14.15 -12.46 -6.36
CA CYS A 18 14.57 -13.56 -5.49
C CYS A 18 13.35 -14.35 -4.96
N LEU A 19 12.32 -13.67 -4.47
CA LEU A 19 11.11 -14.32 -3.98
C LEU A 19 10.35 -15.07 -5.07
N LEU A 20 10.17 -14.44 -6.24
CA LEU A 20 9.46 -15.05 -7.38
C LEU A 20 10.19 -16.27 -7.92
N GLU A 21 11.52 -16.24 -8.00
CA GLU A 21 12.36 -17.40 -8.37
C GLU A 21 12.20 -18.54 -7.36
N ARG A 22 12.25 -18.25 -6.06
CA ARG A 22 12.13 -19.27 -5.00
C ARG A 22 10.80 -20.00 -5.00
N VAL A 23 9.71 -19.36 -5.43
CA VAL A 23 8.40 -20.00 -5.56
C VAL A 23 8.13 -20.50 -6.97
N ALA A 24 9.11 -20.39 -7.89
CA ALA A 24 8.96 -20.71 -9.32
C ALA A 24 7.69 -20.07 -9.93
N PHE A 25 7.49 -18.75 -9.64
CA PHE A 25 6.31 -18.03 -10.09
C PHE A 25 6.15 -18.07 -11.61
N ASP A 26 5.01 -18.55 -12.06
CA ASP A 26 4.64 -18.59 -13.47
C ASP A 26 3.49 -17.58 -13.74
N PRO A 27 3.76 -16.44 -14.39
CA PRO A 27 2.75 -15.41 -14.63
C PRO A 27 1.60 -15.88 -15.53
N ALA A 28 1.76 -16.98 -16.28
CA ALA A 28 0.67 -17.55 -17.06
C ALA A 28 -0.36 -18.29 -16.18
N ASN A 29 0.07 -18.85 -15.05
CA ASN A 29 -0.75 -19.69 -14.19
C ASN A 29 -0.98 -19.10 -12.79
N ASP A 30 -0.04 -18.33 -12.26
CA ASP A 30 -0.11 -17.80 -10.89
C ASP A 30 -0.61 -16.35 -10.83
N ARG A 31 -0.91 -15.88 -9.63
CA ARG A 31 -1.29 -14.48 -9.36
C ARG A 31 -0.42 -13.91 -8.26
N LEU A 32 -0.04 -12.64 -8.44
CA LEU A 32 0.74 -11.89 -7.47
C LEU A 32 -0.08 -10.69 -6.96
N TRP A 33 -0.33 -10.65 -5.67
CA TRP A 33 -0.98 -9.54 -4.97
C TRP A 33 0.07 -8.62 -4.37
N LEU A 34 -0.05 -7.32 -4.62
CA LEU A 34 0.86 -6.29 -4.15
C LEU A 34 0.12 -5.35 -3.21
N VAL A 35 0.64 -5.22 -1.98
CA VAL A 35 0.01 -4.39 -0.94
C VAL A 35 0.18 -2.88 -1.18
N GLY A 36 0.83 -2.47 -2.27
CA GLY A 36 1.13 -1.07 -2.59
C GLY A 36 2.54 -0.65 -2.16
N ASP A 37 2.80 0.66 -2.25
CA ASP A 37 4.12 1.25 -2.10
C ASP A 37 5.16 0.53 -2.98
N LEU A 38 4.87 0.50 -4.30
CA LEU A 38 5.69 -0.18 -5.30
C LEU A 38 7.03 0.52 -5.51
N VAL A 39 7.04 1.83 -5.32
CA VAL A 39 8.14 2.74 -5.69
C VAL A 39 8.51 3.64 -4.52
N ASN A 40 9.58 4.44 -4.75
CA ASN A 40 10.13 5.42 -3.83
C ASN A 40 11.03 4.83 -2.75
N ARG A 41 11.97 5.61 -2.26
CA ARG A 41 12.97 5.29 -1.23
C ARG A 41 14.08 4.35 -1.70
N GLY A 42 13.75 3.22 -2.29
CA GLY A 42 14.72 2.28 -2.82
C GLY A 42 15.35 2.73 -4.14
N PRO A 43 16.44 2.09 -4.57
CA PRO A 43 17.27 2.54 -5.69
C PRO A 43 16.69 2.23 -7.08
N GLU A 44 15.77 1.25 -7.19
CA GLU A 44 15.31 0.69 -8.46
C GLU A 44 13.82 0.99 -8.73
N SER A 45 13.36 2.23 -8.44
CA SER A 45 11.93 2.56 -8.56
C SER A 45 11.41 2.45 -9.99
N LEU A 46 12.18 2.89 -10.99
CA LEU A 46 11.81 2.80 -12.41
C LEU A 46 11.79 1.36 -12.89
N GLU A 47 12.83 0.59 -12.59
CA GLU A 47 12.99 -0.80 -12.99
C GLU A 47 11.89 -1.66 -12.33
N THR A 48 11.58 -1.40 -11.06
CA THR A 48 10.48 -2.07 -10.34
C THR A 48 9.16 -1.82 -11.05
N LEU A 49 8.86 -0.57 -11.38
CA LEU A 49 7.60 -0.22 -12.02
C LEU A 49 7.48 -0.85 -13.43
N ARG A 50 8.56 -0.83 -14.22
CA ARG A 50 8.63 -1.48 -15.53
C ARG A 50 8.46 -3.00 -15.43
N TYR A 51 9.11 -3.63 -14.48
CA TYR A 51 9.00 -5.06 -14.25
C TYR A 51 7.55 -5.45 -13.92
N LEU A 52 6.91 -4.73 -13.02
CA LEU A 52 5.50 -4.94 -12.67
C LEU A 52 4.57 -4.67 -13.86
N TYR A 53 4.81 -3.61 -14.62
CA TYR A 53 4.05 -3.33 -15.83
C TYR A 53 4.13 -4.48 -16.85
N GLY A 54 5.29 -5.12 -16.96
CA GLY A 54 5.47 -6.35 -17.77
C GLY A 54 4.66 -7.55 -17.27
N LEU A 55 4.40 -7.63 -15.96
CA LEU A 55 3.62 -8.69 -15.32
C LEU A 55 2.13 -8.34 -15.11
N ARG A 56 1.66 -7.20 -15.61
CA ARG A 56 0.36 -6.59 -15.25
C ARG A 56 -0.85 -7.51 -15.36
N ASP A 57 -0.83 -8.48 -16.27
CA ASP A 57 -1.95 -9.40 -16.49
C ASP A 57 -2.05 -10.50 -15.41
N SER A 58 -0.98 -10.68 -14.63
CA SER A 58 -0.91 -11.62 -13.51
C SER A 58 -0.99 -10.93 -12.14
N LEU A 59 -1.13 -9.60 -12.10
CA LEU A 59 -1.11 -8.82 -10.88
C LEU A 59 -2.51 -8.48 -10.38
N VAL A 60 -2.62 -8.39 -9.05
CA VAL A 60 -3.62 -7.63 -8.32
C VAL A 60 -2.87 -6.63 -7.45
N CYS A 61 -3.03 -5.35 -7.73
CA CYS A 61 -2.29 -4.30 -7.03
C CYS A 61 -3.25 -3.32 -6.34
N VAL A 62 -2.94 -2.97 -5.09
CA VAL A 62 -3.54 -1.81 -4.44
C VAL A 62 -2.50 -0.70 -4.30
N LEU A 63 -2.95 0.55 -4.26
CA LEU A 63 -2.06 1.70 -4.19
C LEU A 63 -1.71 2.04 -2.74
N GLY A 64 -0.43 2.27 -2.50
CA GLY A 64 0.09 2.83 -1.27
C GLY A 64 0.24 4.36 -1.35
N ASN A 65 0.66 4.96 -0.25
CA ASN A 65 0.85 6.42 -0.20
C ASN A 65 2.03 6.90 -1.05
N HIS A 66 3.06 6.08 -1.28
CA HIS A 66 4.16 6.40 -2.18
C HIS A 66 3.74 6.34 -3.65
N ASP A 67 2.89 5.41 -4.04
CA ASP A 67 2.33 5.32 -5.38
C ASP A 67 1.45 6.53 -5.70
N LEU A 68 0.57 6.91 -4.78
CA LEU A 68 -0.23 8.13 -4.91
C LEU A 68 0.64 9.39 -4.96
N HIS A 69 1.77 9.41 -4.22
CA HIS A 69 2.73 10.49 -4.29
C HIS A 69 3.42 10.56 -5.65
N LEU A 70 3.79 9.43 -6.26
CA LEU A 70 4.31 9.38 -7.63
C LEU A 70 3.31 9.96 -8.63
N LEU A 71 2.03 9.56 -8.55
CA LEU A 71 0.99 10.09 -9.42
C LEU A 71 0.82 11.61 -9.28
N ALA A 72 0.88 12.13 -8.05
CA ALA A 72 0.83 13.56 -7.80
C ALA A 72 2.08 14.31 -8.31
N ALA A 73 3.27 13.73 -8.16
CA ALA A 73 4.50 14.29 -8.71
C ALA A 73 4.51 14.23 -10.25
N GLY A 74 3.85 13.23 -10.85
CA GLY A 74 3.63 13.13 -12.29
C GLY A 74 2.77 14.25 -12.86
N SER A 75 1.85 14.80 -12.07
CA SER A 75 1.06 15.99 -12.44
C SER A 75 1.79 17.32 -12.17
N ASN A 76 2.69 17.35 -11.18
CA ASN A 76 3.53 18.50 -10.84
C ASN A 76 4.83 18.05 -10.16
N ILE A 77 5.95 18.13 -10.88
CA ILE A 77 7.28 17.68 -10.44
C ILE A 77 7.80 18.44 -9.20
N GLU A 78 7.34 19.66 -8.94
CA GLU A 78 7.70 20.43 -7.75
C GLU A 78 7.24 19.76 -6.43
N ARG A 79 6.39 18.74 -6.53
CA ARG A 79 5.95 17.94 -5.37
C ARG A 79 7.02 16.96 -4.88
N LEU A 80 8.06 16.68 -5.66
CA LEU A 80 9.18 15.85 -5.24
C LEU A 80 9.85 16.44 -3.98
N LYS A 81 10.13 15.57 -3.03
CA LYS A 81 10.79 15.91 -1.78
C LYS A 81 12.25 15.45 -1.80
N LYS A 82 13.06 16.03 -0.94
CA LYS A 82 14.40 15.51 -0.67
C LYS A 82 14.31 14.04 -0.22
N GLY A 83 15.08 13.15 -0.85
CA GLY A 83 15.07 11.71 -0.57
C GLY A 83 13.98 10.91 -1.32
N ASP A 84 13.23 11.53 -2.26
CA ASP A 84 12.40 10.78 -3.20
C ASP A 84 13.26 10.24 -4.35
N THR A 85 13.04 8.96 -4.70
CA THR A 85 13.73 8.27 -5.82
C THR A 85 12.80 8.09 -7.03
N LEU A 86 11.96 9.11 -7.28
CA LEU A 86 10.90 9.07 -8.30
C LEU A 86 11.25 9.80 -9.60
N ARG A 87 12.34 10.59 -9.60
CA ARG A 87 12.70 11.45 -10.72
C ARG A 87 12.90 10.67 -12.01
N GLU A 88 13.58 9.53 -11.95
CA GLU A 88 13.85 8.69 -13.12
C GLU A 88 12.55 8.20 -13.79
N ILE A 89 11.50 7.90 -13.01
CA ILE A 89 10.19 7.54 -13.56
C ILE A 89 9.58 8.73 -14.30
N LEU A 90 9.66 9.94 -13.72
CA LEU A 90 9.06 11.14 -14.29
C LEU A 90 9.79 11.63 -15.57
N GLU A 91 11.07 11.29 -15.72
CA GLU A 91 11.90 11.61 -16.89
C GLU A 91 11.95 10.45 -17.92
N ALA A 92 11.39 9.28 -17.57
CA ALA A 92 11.41 8.11 -18.46
C ALA A 92 10.56 8.33 -19.73
N PRO A 93 11.00 7.79 -20.89
CA PRO A 93 10.26 7.93 -22.15
C PRO A 93 8.89 7.24 -22.12
N ASP A 94 8.72 6.20 -21.32
CA ASP A 94 7.53 5.40 -21.14
C ASP A 94 6.66 5.83 -19.90
N ARG A 95 6.99 7.00 -19.31
CA ARG A 95 6.31 7.49 -18.11
C ARG A 95 4.78 7.55 -18.22
N VAL A 96 4.27 7.89 -19.42
CA VAL A 96 2.82 8.05 -19.63
C VAL A 96 2.11 6.72 -19.45
N ASP A 97 2.64 5.66 -20.05
CA ASP A 97 2.06 4.32 -19.96
C ASP A 97 2.15 3.78 -18.52
N LEU A 98 3.30 3.99 -17.87
CA LEU A 98 3.53 3.56 -16.49
C LEU A 98 2.60 4.26 -15.50
N LEU A 99 2.46 5.59 -15.60
CA LEU A 99 1.58 6.36 -14.72
C LEU A 99 0.09 6.10 -15.00
N ASP A 100 -0.30 5.93 -16.27
CA ASP A 100 -1.69 5.60 -16.61
C ASP A 100 -2.07 4.19 -16.12
N TRP A 101 -1.17 3.22 -16.23
CA TRP A 101 -1.34 1.90 -15.61
C TRP A 101 -1.47 1.99 -14.09
N LEU A 102 -0.57 2.72 -13.43
CA LEU A 102 -0.56 2.85 -11.97
C LEU A 102 -1.86 3.50 -11.45
N ARG A 103 -2.33 4.59 -12.08
CA ARG A 103 -3.54 5.30 -11.64
C ARG A 103 -4.82 4.45 -11.74
N ARG A 104 -4.79 3.37 -12.52
CA ARG A 104 -5.91 2.44 -12.70
C ARG A 104 -5.91 1.30 -11.69
N GLN A 105 -4.88 1.23 -10.84
CA GLN A 105 -4.83 0.21 -9.80
C GLN A 105 -5.87 0.50 -8.71
N LYS A 106 -6.16 -0.51 -7.90
CA LYS A 106 -7.18 -0.45 -6.86
C LYS A 106 -6.70 0.32 -5.63
N ILE A 107 -7.61 0.83 -4.85
CA ILE A 107 -7.38 1.28 -3.46
C ILE A 107 -7.60 0.12 -2.49
N MET A 108 -8.51 -0.77 -2.83
CA MET A 108 -8.83 -1.97 -2.07
C MET A 108 -9.32 -3.06 -3.01
N HIS A 109 -8.83 -4.28 -2.82
CA HIS A 109 -9.32 -5.47 -3.54
C HIS A 109 -9.97 -6.43 -2.57
N TYR A 110 -11.05 -7.08 -2.96
CA TYR A 110 -11.72 -8.13 -2.22
C TYR A 110 -11.93 -9.37 -3.09
N ASP A 111 -11.38 -10.48 -2.65
CA ASP A 111 -11.59 -11.81 -3.24
C ASP A 111 -12.72 -12.50 -2.48
N GLU A 112 -13.88 -12.60 -3.12
CA GLU A 112 -15.08 -13.22 -2.52
C GLU A 112 -14.90 -14.72 -2.26
N HIS A 113 -14.11 -15.44 -3.08
CA HIS A 113 -13.91 -16.86 -2.92
C HIS A 113 -13.08 -17.22 -1.69
N ARG A 114 -12.13 -16.33 -1.34
CA ARG A 114 -11.24 -16.50 -0.18
C ARG A 114 -11.73 -15.75 1.06
N ASP A 115 -12.75 -14.93 0.91
CA ASP A 115 -13.18 -13.93 1.90
C ASP A 115 -11.98 -13.14 2.43
N MET A 116 -11.21 -12.58 1.49
CA MET A 116 -9.93 -11.94 1.78
C MET A 116 -9.81 -10.57 1.11
N VAL A 117 -9.39 -9.59 1.89
CA VAL A 117 -9.13 -8.22 1.45
C VAL A 117 -7.63 -8.00 1.30
N LEU A 118 -7.24 -7.31 0.23
CA LEU A 118 -5.96 -6.66 0.07
C LEU A 118 -6.15 -5.15 0.18
N VAL A 119 -5.39 -4.50 1.06
CA VAL A 119 -5.42 -3.05 1.27
C VAL A 119 -4.05 -2.57 1.73
N HIS A 120 -3.64 -1.34 1.41
CA HIS A 120 -2.29 -0.90 1.76
C HIS A 120 -2.11 -0.72 3.28
N ALA A 121 -2.91 0.11 3.95
CA ALA A 121 -2.74 0.38 5.39
C ALA A 121 -3.78 -0.31 6.28
N GLY A 122 -5.06 -0.27 5.94
CA GLY A 122 -6.09 -0.93 6.74
C GLY A 122 -7.50 -0.44 6.48
N ILE A 123 -8.46 -0.96 7.26
CA ILE A 123 -9.88 -0.58 7.23
C ILE A 123 -10.26 -0.04 8.61
N PRO A 124 -10.86 1.16 8.71
CA PRO A 124 -11.20 1.73 10.01
C PRO A 124 -12.28 0.89 10.73
N PRO A 125 -12.22 0.77 12.07
CA PRO A 125 -13.05 -0.17 12.83
C PRO A 125 -14.56 -0.01 12.64
N GLN A 126 -15.03 1.22 12.41
CA GLN A 126 -16.46 1.53 12.26
C GLN A 126 -17.02 1.17 10.88
N TRP A 127 -16.21 0.79 9.89
CA TRP A 127 -16.69 0.44 8.56
C TRP A 127 -16.92 -1.06 8.40
N THR A 128 -18.08 -1.41 7.82
CA THR A 128 -18.31 -2.75 7.29
C THR A 128 -17.51 -2.93 5.99
N LEU A 129 -17.28 -4.18 5.58
CA LEU A 129 -16.66 -4.49 4.28
C LEU A 129 -17.37 -3.78 3.12
N LYS A 130 -18.70 -3.84 3.08
CA LYS A 130 -19.52 -3.15 2.08
C LYS A 130 -19.28 -1.64 2.05
N LYS A 131 -19.15 -1.01 3.23
CA LYS A 131 -18.84 0.42 3.32
C LYS A 131 -17.44 0.72 2.83
N ALA A 132 -16.46 -0.09 3.21
CA ALA A 132 -15.07 0.07 2.79
C ALA A 132 -14.94 -0.03 1.27
N LEU A 133 -15.53 -1.05 0.64
CA LEU A 133 -15.56 -1.21 -0.82
C LEU A 133 -16.19 -0.01 -1.53
N LYS A 134 -17.32 0.49 -1.00
CA LYS A 134 -17.97 1.70 -1.56
C LYS A 134 -17.04 2.92 -1.48
N CYS A 135 -16.37 3.13 -0.35
CA CYS A 135 -15.44 4.25 -0.17
C CYS A 135 -14.20 4.11 -1.06
N ALA A 136 -13.64 2.91 -1.22
CA ALA A 136 -12.53 2.66 -2.14
C ALA A 136 -12.92 3.00 -3.59
N ALA A 137 -14.09 2.56 -4.03
CA ALA A 137 -14.62 2.86 -5.36
C ALA A 137 -14.82 4.38 -5.61
N GLU A 138 -15.11 5.18 -4.57
CA GLU A 138 -15.21 6.65 -4.70
C GLU A 138 -13.85 7.28 -5.07
N VAL A 139 -12.75 6.83 -4.46
CA VAL A 139 -11.39 7.28 -4.77
C VAL A 139 -10.95 6.75 -6.14
N GLU A 140 -11.16 5.47 -6.42
CA GLU A 140 -10.85 4.84 -7.72
C GLU A 140 -11.57 5.56 -8.86
N SER A 141 -12.85 5.91 -8.68
CA SER A 141 -13.62 6.68 -9.65
C SER A 141 -13.07 8.10 -9.86
N ALA A 142 -12.57 8.75 -8.80
CA ALA A 142 -11.95 10.07 -8.93
C ALA A 142 -10.62 9.99 -9.66
N MET A 143 -9.85 8.91 -9.48
CA MET A 143 -8.60 8.68 -10.21
C MET A 143 -8.84 8.31 -11.69
N ALA A 144 -9.89 7.57 -11.99
CA ALA A 144 -10.22 7.16 -13.37
C ALA A 144 -10.77 8.31 -14.24
N ASP A 145 -11.42 9.30 -13.64
CA ASP A 145 -12.03 10.44 -14.34
C ASP A 145 -11.00 11.56 -14.55
N ASP A 146 -10.65 11.86 -15.79
CA ASP A 146 -9.63 12.86 -16.14
C ASP A 146 -9.95 14.27 -15.60
N ASN A 147 -11.23 14.62 -15.47
CA ASN A 147 -11.64 15.94 -14.94
C ASN A 147 -11.48 16.02 -13.41
N ARG A 148 -11.57 14.89 -12.71
CA ARG A 148 -11.49 14.82 -11.24
C ARG A 148 -10.11 14.46 -10.75
N TYR A 149 -9.32 13.79 -11.59
CA TYR A 149 -8.01 13.23 -11.23
C TYR A 149 -7.05 14.29 -10.68
N ILE A 150 -6.87 15.39 -11.40
CA ILE A 150 -5.95 16.46 -10.98
C ILE A 150 -6.43 17.10 -9.67
N ALA A 151 -7.72 17.42 -9.56
CA ALA A 151 -8.29 17.99 -8.34
C ALA A 151 -8.16 17.04 -7.13
N TYR A 152 -8.29 15.74 -7.36
CA TYR A 152 -8.04 14.72 -6.33
C TYR A 152 -6.59 14.73 -5.87
N LEU A 153 -5.62 14.67 -6.81
CA LEU A 153 -4.18 14.68 -6.49
C LEU A 153 -3.73 15.97 -5.78
N GLU A 154 -4.30 17.11 -6.17
CA GLU A 154 -4.03 18.38 -5.49
C GLU A 154 -4.54 18.39 -4.06
N GLY A 155 -5.69 17.79 -3.83
CA GLY A 155 -6.36 17.82 -2.55
C GLY A 155 -6.13 16.61 -1.63
N MET A 156 -5.49 15.54 -2.08
CA MET A 156 -5.33 14.32 -1.29
C MET A 156 -4.37 14.47 -0.09
N TYR A 157 -3.44 15.43 -0.17
CA TYR A 157 -2.50 15.69 0.93
C TYR A 157 -3.17 16.37 2.13
N GLY A 158 -2.65 16.07 3.30
CA GLY A 158 -3.09 16.66 4.56
C GLY A 158 -3.64 15.61 5.53
N ASN A 159 -3.74 16.03 6.78
CA ASN A 159 -4.18 15.18 7.88
C ASN A 159 -5.65 15.41 8.27
N GLU A 160 -6.25 16.50 7.79
CA GLU A 160 -7.65 16.83 8.09
C GLU A 160 -8.56 16.55 6.87
N PRO A 161 -9.77 16.03 7.11
CA PRO A 161 -10.33 15.64 8.41
C PRO A 161 -9.68 14.35 8.94
N VAL A 162 -9.50 14.26 10.28
CA VAL A 162 -8.92 13.08 10.94
C VAL A 162 -9.92 11.94 11.13
N LYS A 163 -11.20 12.20 10.87
CA LYS A 163 -12.27 11.22 11.09
C LYS A 163 -13.29 11.29 9.97
N TRP A 164 -13.78 10.11 9.60
CA TRP A 164 -14.90 9.99 8.68
C TRP A 164 -16.19 10.55 9.26
N ASP A 165 -16.90 11.32 8.41
CA ASP A 165 -18.28 11.73 8.62
C ASP A 165 -19.06 11.51 7.31
N SER A 166 -20.32 11.09 7.39
CA SER A 166 -21.19 10.89 6.24
C SER A 166 -21.46 12.17 5.45
N GLU A 167 -21.46 13.31 6.14
CA GLU A 167 -21.71 14.63 5.57
C GLU A 167 -20.52 15.21 4.81
N LEU A 168 -19.35 14.61 4.92
CA LEU A 168 -18.16 15.01 4.15
C LEU A 168 -18.40 14.85 2.67
N THR A 169 -18.03 15.86 1.90
CA THR A 169 -18.15 15.90 0.44
C THR A 169 -16.84 16.32 -0.23
N GLY A 170 -16.75 16.17 -1.55
CA GLY A 170 -15.63 16.63 -2.36
C GLY A 170 -14.29 16.09 -1.90
N VAL A 171 -13.27 16.95 -1.97
CA VAL A 171 -11.87 16.58 -1.68
C VAL A 171 -11.66 16.17 -0.23
N ALA A 172 -12.33 16.80 0.74
CA ALA A 172 -12.19 16.45 2.15
C ALA A 172 -12.64 15.01 2.42
N ARG A 173 -13.73 14.59 1.76
CA ARG A 173 -14.23 13.21 1.81
C ARG A 173 -13.22 12.23 1.22
N LEU A 174 -12.73 12.49 0.01
CA LEU A 174 -11.75 11.63 -0.66
C LEU A 174 -10.43 11.54 0.13
N ARG A 175 -9.98 12.65 0.72
CA ARG A 175 -8.76 12.69 1.54
C ARG A 175 -8.84 11.78 2.77
N VAL A 176 -9.92 11.84 3.54
CA VAL A 176 -10.04 10.99 4.72
C VAL A 176 -10.16 9.51 4.34
N ILE A 177 -10.86 9.19 3.25
CA ILE A 177 -10.91 7.83 2.71
C ILE A 177 -9.50 7.35 2.34
N THR A 178 -8.77 8.15 1.57
CA THR A 178 -7.39 7.86 1.18
C THR A 178 -6.49 7.65 2.40
N ASN A 179 -6.59 8.52 3.41
CA ASN A 179 -5.79 8.41 4.63
C ASN A 179 -6.08 7.11 5.40
N TYR A 180 -7.32 6.63 5.45
CA TYR A 180 -7.63 5.33 6.04
C TYR A 180 -6.95 4.19 5.30
N PHE A 181 -7.11 4.14 3.99
CA PHE A 181 -6.61 3.02 3.20
C PHE A 181 -5.10 3.02 2.99
N THR A 182 -4.44 4.20 3.07
CA THR A 182 -3.03 4.30 2.70
C THR A 182 -2.10 4.82 3.80
N ARG A 183 -2.62 5.29 4.94
CA ARG A 183 -1.76 5.91 5.97
C ARG A 183 -2.10 5.53 7.40
N MET A 184 -3.21 4.82 7.62
CA MET A 184 -3.67 4.47 8.96
C MET A 184 -2.74 3.46 9.63
N ARG A 185 -2.38 3.73 10.88
CA ARG A 185 -1.73 2.79 11.81
C ARG A 185 -2.56 2.71 13.08
N PHE A 186 -2.69 3.82 13.77
CA PHE A 186 -3.46 3.95 14.99
C PHE A 186 -4.74 4.75 14.76
N CYS A 187 -5.81 4.33 15.40
CA CYS A 187 -7.05 5.08 15.45
C CYS A 187 -7.80 4.83 16.76
N THR A 188 -8.81 5.66 17.03
CA THR A 188 -9.79 5.39 18.08
C THR A 188 -10.83 4.37 17.60
N ALA A 189 -11.63 3.83 18.50
CA ALA A 189 -12.71 2.87 18.17
C ALA A 189 -13.74 3.44 17.18
N ASP A 190 -13.97 4.75 17.21
CA ASP A 190 -14.86 5.47 16.31
C ASP A 190 -14.14 6.03 15.06
N GLY A 191 -12.88 5.62 14.86
CA GLY A 191 -12.10 5.86 13.64
C GLY A 191 -11.39 7.20 13.54
N LYS A 192 -11.17 7.92 14.64
CA LYS A 192 -10.29 9.10 14.59
C LYS A 192 -8.84 8.68 14.39
N LEU A 193 -8.20 9.19 13.34
CA LEU A 193 -6.84 8.83 12.95
C LEU A 193 -5.77 9.51 13.81
N ASP A 194 -4.73 8.79 14.15
CA ASP A 194 -3.42 9.34 14.46
C ASP A 194 -2.50 9.09 13.24
N LEU A 195 -2.11 10.16 12.57
CA LEU A 195 -1.25 10.13 11.39
C LEU A 195 0.20 10.56 11.70
N LYS A 196 0.53 10.76 12.98
CA LYS A 196 1.86 11.20 13.43
C LYS A 196 2.71 10.05 13.93
N SER A 197 2.14 9.17 14.74
CA SER A 197 2.84 8.01 15.30
C SER A 197 3.14 6.96 14.21
N LYS A 198 4.41 6.50 14.15
CA LYS A 198 4.90 5.58 13.10
C LYS A 198 5.64 4.37 13.67
N GLU A 199 5.88 4.36 14.95
CA GLU A 199 6.62 3.34 15.67
C GLU A 199 5.80 2.04 15.84
N GLY A 200 6.29 1.11 16.64
CA GLY A 200 5.66 -0.19 16.90
C GLY A 200 4.25 -0.11 17.51
N ALA A 201 3.55 -1.23 17.49
CA ALA A 201 2.14 -1.31 17.93
C ALA A 201 1.88 -0.92 19.39
N ASP A 202 2.91 -0.96 20.22
CA ASP A 202 2.90 -0.62 21.66
C ASP A 202 3.04 0.89 21.94
N THR A 203 3.28 1.71 20.92
CA THR A 203 3.52 3.16 21.07
C THR A 203 2.26 4.03 20.91
N ALA A 204 1.10 3.43 20.92
CA ALA A 204 -0.18 4.13 20.74
C ALA A 204 -0.40 5.24 21.78
N LEU A 205 -0.88 6.39 21.33
CA LEU A 205 -1.31 7.47 22.22
C LEU A 205 -2.53 7.04 23.08
N PRO A 206 -2.76 7.66 24.25
CA PRO A 206 -3.94 7.38 25.05
C PRO A 206 -5.25 7.49 24.24
N GLY A 207 -6.08 6.46 24.29
CA GLY A 207 -7.34 6.37 23.55
C GLY A 207 -7.21 5.85 22.10
N TYR A 208 -5.99 5.70 21.59
CA TYR A 208 -5.71 5.11 20.27
C TYR A 208 -5.22 3.66 20.41
N LYS A 209 -5.40 2.87 19.37
CA LYS A 209 -4.89 1.50 19.26
C LYS A 209 -4.51 1.22 17.80
N PRO A 210 -3.66 0.22 17.53
CA PRO A 210 -3.53 -0.35 16.19
C PRO A 210 -4.92 -0.66 15.63
N TRP A 211 -5.19 -0.27 14.39
CA TRP A 211 -6.54 -0.36 13.81
C TRP A 211 -7.11 -1.78 13.90
N PHE A 212 -6.28 -2.79 13.78
CA PHE A 212 -6.67 -4.19 13.76
C PHE A 212 -7.00 -4.76 15.16
N THR A 213 -6.58 -4.14 16.25
CA THR A 213 -6.80 -4.63 17.63
C THR A 213 -8.13 -4.19 18.24
N HIS A 214 -8.93 -3.39 17.54
CA HIS A 214 -10.25 -2.99 18.01
C HIS A 214 -11.22 -4.18 17.98
N LYS A 215 -11.68 -4.65 19.14
CA LYS A 215 -12.58 -5.82 19.28
C LYS A 215 -13.91 -5.65 18.54
N GLU A 216 -14.40 -4.40 18.46
CA GLU A 216 -15.66 -4.04 17.78
C GLU A 216 -15.49 -3.74 16.28
N ARG A 217 -14.35 -4.05 15.71
CA ARG A 217 -14.06 -3.89 14.29
C ARG A 217 -15.08 -4.66 13.44
N LYS A 218 -15.81 -3.96 12.58
CA LYS A 218 -16.89 -4.54 11.76
C LYS A 218 -16.41 -5.49 10.65
N THR A 219 -15.10 -5.51 10.39
CA THR A 219 -14.43 -6.43 9.45
C THR A 219 -13.69 -7.55 10.19
N ARG A 220 -14.09 -7.88 11.42
CA ARG A 220 -13.38 -8.85 12.27
C ARG A 220 -13.31 -10.25 11.67
N ASP A 221 -14.38 -10.65 11.00
CA ASP A 221 -14.48 -11.99 10.42
C ASP A 221 -13.90 -12.08 9.01
N THR A 222 -13.49 -10.95 8.41
CA THR A 222 -12.86 -10.86 7.09
C THR A 222 -11.34 -10.97 7.22
N LYS A 223 -10.70 -11.78 6.39
CA LYS A 223 -9.24 -11.84 6.31
C LYS A 223 -8.70 -10.59 5.61
N ILE A 224 -7.64 -10.00 6.16
CA ILE A 224 -7.06 -8.75 5.62
C ILE A 224 -5.55 -8.89 5.50
N ILE A 225 -5.03 -8.68 4.29
CA ILE A 225 -3.60 -8.55 4.00
C ILE A 225 -3.29 -7.06 3.85
N PHE A 226 -2.22 -6.59 4.51
CA PHE A 226 -1.82 -5.19 4.46
C PHE A 226 -0.30 -5.00 4.56
N GLY A 227 0.18 -3.82 4.18
CA GLY A 227 1.57 -3.36 4.24
C GLY A 227 1.76 -2.11 5.11
N HIS A 228 2.46 -1.10 4.59
CA HIS A 228 2.57 0.25 5.13
C HIS A 228 3.29 0.39 6.48
N TRP A 229 3.22 -0.58 7.35
CA TRP A 229 3.68 -0.45 8.73
C TRP A 229 4.94 -1.27 9.02
N ALA A 230 6.06 -0.82 8.45
CA ALA A 230 7.37 -1.49 8.56
C ALA A 230 7.78 -1.79 10.01
N ALA A 231 7.43 -0.90 10.97
CA ALA A 231 7.76 -1.09 12.37
C ALA A 231 7.06 -2.28 13.05
N LEU A 232 6.08 -2.92 12.39
CA LEU A 232 5.52 -4.20 12.83
C LEU A 232 6.44 -5.38 12.49
N GLU A 233 7.38 -5.20 11.56
CA GLU A 233 8.25 -6.29 11.08
C GLU A 233 7.45 -7.54 10.64
N GLY A 234 6.28 -7.31 10.03
CA GLY A 234 5.37 -8.39 9.62
C GLY A 234 4.64 -9.11 10.77
N LYS A 235 4.77 -8.64 12.02
CA LYS A 235 4.15 -9.23 13.20
C LYS A 235 2.74 -8.67 13.40
N CYS A 236 1.75 -9.53 13.47
CA CYS A 236 0.37 -9.21 13.80
C CYS A 236 -0.27 -10.43 14.44
N ASP A 237 -0.65 -10.32 15.71
CA ASP A 237 -1.23 -11.43 16.47
C ASP A 237 -2.77 -11.51 16.34
N GLU A 238 -3.38 -10.58 15.58
CA GLU A 238 -4.83 -10.59 15.36
C GLU A 238 -5.21 -11.66 14.33
N PRO A 239 -6.03 -12.64 14.66
CA PRO A 239 -6.44 -13.70 13.75
C PRO A 239 -7.05 -13.16 12.45
N GLY A 240 -6.62 -13.69 11.31
CA GLY A 240 -7.10 -13.29 10.00
C GLY A 240 -6.53 -11.97 9.47
N VAL A 241 -5.57 -11.34 10.18
CA VAL A 241 -4.90 -10.12 9.73
C VAL A 241 -3.43 -10.40 9.47
N PHE A 242 -2.95 -10.06 8.28
CA PHE A 242 -1.62 -10.42 7.80
C PHE A 242 -0.84 -9.15 7.42
N ALA A 243 0.08 -8.72 8.30
CA ALA A 243 1.05 -7.67 7.99
C ALA A 243 2.17 -8.26 7.12
N LEU A 244 2.50 -7.63 5.99
CA LEU A 244 3.54 -8.10 5.07
C LEU A 244 4.69 -7.10 4.87
N ASP A 245 4.56 -5.85 5.31
CA ASP A 245 5.66 -4.90 5.28
C ASP A 245 6.68 -5.28 6.38
N THR A 246 7.83 -5.74 5.95
CA THR A 246 8.95 -6.16 6.80
C THR A 246 10.17 -5.25 6.65
N GLY A 247 9.95 -4.04 6.12
CA GLY A 247 10.94 -2.98 6.10
C GLY A 247 12.12 -3.19 5.14
N CYS A 248 11.90 -3.85 4.00
CA CYS A 248 12.96 -4.18 3.03
C CYS A 248 13.84 -2.97 2.68
N VAL A 249 13.27 -1.83 2.36
CA VAL A 249 14.00 -0.61 2.01
C VAL A 249 14.83 -0.04 3.19
N TRP A 250 14.46 -0.39 4.42
CA TRP A 250 15.13 0.07 5.65
C TRP A 250 16.15 -0.93 6.19
N GLY A 251 16.56 -1.92 5.39
CA GLY A 251 17.52 -2.95 5.81
C GLY A 251 16.89 -4.24 6.33
N GLY A 252 15.56 -4.32 6.33
CA GLY A 252 14.82 -5.57 6.58
C GLY A 252 14.77 -6.46 5.33
N ALA A 253 13.94 -7.47 5.38
CA ALA A 253 13.67 -8.36 4.25
C ALA A 253 12.38 -8.00 3.53
N MET A 254 12.24 -8.38 2.26
CA MET A 254 10.94 -8.43 1.59
C MET A 254 10.27 -9.77 1.88
N THR A 255 8.99 -9.73 2.22
CA THR A 255 8.23 -10.93 2.57
C THR A 255 7.14 -11.21 1.54
N LEU A 256 7.12 -12.46 1.07
CA LEU A 256 6.06 -13.04 0.25
C LEU A 256 5.28 -14.06 1.07
N MET A 257 3.95 -14.07 0.95
CA MET A 257 3.07 -15.05 1.56
C MET A 257 2.27 -15.78 0.48
N ASN A 258 2.26 -17.11 0.52
CA ASN A 258 1.27 -17.89 -0.20
C ASN A 258 -0.08 -17.71 0.52
N ILE A 259 -1.07 -17.13 -0.16
CA ILE A 259 -2.34 -16.75 0.50
C ILE A 259 -3.25 -17.95 0.79
N ASP A 260 -3.04 -19.09 0.12
CA ASP A 260 -3.84 -20.29 0.31
C ASP A 260 -3.32 -21.13 1.48
N THR A 261 -1.99 -21.15 1.72
CA THR A 261 -1.35 -21.91 2.81
C THR A 261 -0.96 -21.06 4.02
N GLY A 262 -0.78 -19.76 3.84
CA GLY A 262 -0.22 -18.84 4.85
C GLY A 262 1.31 -18.94 5.01
N GLU A 263 1.98 -19.78 4.24
CA GLU A 263 3.43 -19.92 4.26
C GLU A 263 4.11 -18.62 3.81
N ARG A 264 5.15 -18.20 4.55
CA ARG A 264 5.92 -16.99 4.27
C ARG A 264 7.34 -17.32 3.89
N LEU A 265 7.85 -16.61 2.90
CA LEU A 265 9.24 -16.60 2.47
C LEU A 265 9.78 -15.18 2.53
N SER A 266 11.07 -15.00 2.80
CA SER A 266 11.70 -13.70 2.84
C SER A 266 13.02 -13.70 2.07
N CYS A 267 13.29 -12.60 1.37
CA CYS A 267 14.58 -12.33 0.74
C CYS A 267 15.13 -10.98 1.24
N GLN A 268 16.41 -11.00 1.62
CA GLN A 268 17.15 -9.80 2.03
C GLN A 268 17.51 -8.94 0.80
N ARG A 269 17.63 -7.65 0.99
CA ARG A 269 18.29 -6.78 0.02
C ARG A 269 19.80 -7.00 0.12
N SER A 270 20.52 -7.01 -1.03
CA SER A 270 21.98 -7.16 -1.02
C SER A 270 22.67 -6.01 -0.25
N GLU A 271 23.75 -6.30 0.48
CA GLU A 271 24.44 -5.32 1.34
C GLU A 271 25.06 -4.15 0.57
N GLU A 272 25.38 -4.32 -0.73
CA GLU A 272 25.96 -3.28 -1.57
C GLU A 272 25.06 -2.03 -1.67
N HIS A 273 23.74 -2.18 -1.60
CA HIS A 273 22.78 -1.06 -1.65
C HIS A 273 22.34 -0.53 -0.28
N THR A 274 22.72 -1.19 0.81
CA THR A 274 22.31 -0.78 2.18
C THR A 274 23.17 0.38 2.71
N SER A 275 24.43 0.47 2.30
CA SER A 275 25.39 1.47 2.77
C SER A 275 25.11 2.89 2.28
N GLU A 276 24.42 3.06 1.17
CA GLU A 276 24.12 4.38 0.60
C GLU A 276 22.99 5.14 1.32
N LEU A 277 22.03 4.43 1.88
CA LEU A 277 20.89 5.04 2.61
C LEU A 277 21.21 5.43 4.06
N GLN A 278 22.23 4.80 4.68
CA GLN A 278 22.66 5.14 6.04
C GLN A 278 23.55 6.40 6.08
N SER A 279 24.02 6.91 4.94
CA SER A 279 24.89 8.07 4.83
C SER A 279 24.15 9.37 4.43
N GLN A 280 22.83 9.37 4.32
CA GLN A 280 21.97 10.53 4.01
C GLN A 280 21.06 10.89 5.19
#